data_a20a784b79727ecb79f4fc56afb9ba68
#
_entry.id   a20a784b79727ecb79f4fc56afb9ba68
#
_cell.length_a   1.000
_cell.length_b   1.000
_cell.length_c   1.000
_cell.angle_alpha   90.00
_cell.angle_beta   90.00
_cell.angle_gamma   90.00
#
_symmetry.space_group_name_H-M   'P 1'
#
loop_
_entity.id
_entity.type
_entity.pdbx_description
1 polymer ?
#
loop_
_entity_poly.entity_id
_entity_poly.type
_entity_poly.pdbx_seq_one_letter_code
_entity_poly.pdbx_strand_id
1 'polypeptide(L)'
;TAFLLILAVAAGLCACSGGAGGKAPGKKIAIVTATLSQNPEEYRRAAQLASKYSYVEHVVYTDTRIGTSGILDFYKRVNDVAADESYGAIVIARANLGAVAAVRAAKAKNPDKIIVCTAPVENIETLAKSADAILAIDTAKDAAMMVEEAHGRGAEVFVYYATGVQQSTMSVRESREAAEKKCDELGMTYKFVNCYDVTQTLGIKGAQSFMKEDIARQLKNFEGKKIAAYCADIS
;
A
#
# COMPACT_ATOMS: atom_id res chain seq x y z
N THR A 1 -12.93 3.65 -2.62
CA THR A 1 -13.17 5.11 -2.44
C THR A 1 -11.90 5.92 -2.61
N ALA A 2 -10.75 5.53 -2.03
CA ALA A 2 -9.48 6.27 -2.17
C ALA A 2 -8.98 6.33 -3.64
N PHE A 3 -9.17 5.27 -4.41
CA PHE A 3 -8.72 5.22 -5.81
C PHE A 3 -9.53 6.14 -6.75
N LEU A 4 -10.80 6.36 -6.45
CA LEU A 4 -11.63 7.33 -7.17
C LEU A 4 -11.22 8.79 -6.86
N LEU A 5 -10.74 9.02 -5.64
CA LEU A 5 -10.22 10.32 -5.21
C LEU A 5 -8.92 10.68 -5.95
N ILE A 6 -8.05 9.68 -6.20
CA ILE A 6 -6.79 9.84 -6.94
C ILE A 6 -7.06 10.32 -8.37
N LEU A 7 -8.04 9.73 -9.03
CA LEU A 7 -8.42 10.14 -10.39
C LEU A 7 -9.02 11.54 -10.41
N ALA A 8 -9.79 11.91 -9.39
CA ALA A 8 -10.37 13.25 -9.24
C ALA A 8 -9.28 14.32 -8.99
N VAL A 9 -8.25 14.01 -8.20
CA VAL A 9 -7.11 14.92 -7.96
C VAL A 9 -6.26 15.09 -9.22
N ALA A 10 -5.96 13.98 -9.92
CA ALA A 10 -5.18 14.03 -11.16
C ALA A 10 -5.96 14.74 -12.29
N ALA A 11 -7.28 14.51 -12.40
CA ALA A 11 -8.14 15.20 -13.34
C ALA A 11 -8.36 16.69 -13.00
N GLY A 12 -8.44 17.01 -11.70
CA GLY A 12 -8.57 18.40 -11.23
C GLY A 12 -7.32 19.25 -11.46
N LEU A 13 -6.13 18.67 -11.36
CA LEU A 13 -4.86 19.35 -11.63
C LEU A 13 -4.60 19.58 -13.13
N CYS A 14 -5.20 18.75 -14.01
CA CYS A 14 -5.16 18.96 -15.46
C CYS A 14 -6.26 19.90 -15.98
N ALA A 15 -7.27 20.26 -15.16
CA ALA A 15 -8.47 20.99 -15.57
C ALA A 15 -8.41 22.51 -15.34
N CYS A 16 -7.25 23.11 -15.10
CA CYS A 16 -7.09 24.56 -15.01
C CYS A 16 -7.18 25.27 -16.38
N SER A 17 -8.18 24.88 -17.21
CA SER A 17 -8.68 25.73 -18.29
C SER A 17 -10.16 25.43 -18.54
N GLY A 18 -11.00 26.20 -17.90
CA GLY A 18 -12.38 26.59 -18.17
C GLY A 18 -13.32 25.60 -18.85
N GLY A 19 -14.42 25.22 -18.15
CA GLY A 19 -15.64 24.76 -18.75
C GLY A 19 -16.12 23.39 -18.25
N ALA A 20 -17.29 23.37 -17.62
CA ALA A 20 -18.03 22.17 -17.23
C ALA A 20 -18.50 21.39 -18.47
N GLY A 21 -17.71 20.44 -18.88
CA GLY A 21 -18.00 19.50 -19.95
C GLY A 21 -16.74 18.68 -20.16
N GLY A 22 -16.72 17.45 -19.64
CA GLY A 22 -15.51 16.62 -19.52
C GLY A 22 -14.80 16.30 -20.84
N LYS A 23 -14.07 17.25 -21.38
CA LYS A 23 -13.06 16.96 -22.40
C LYS A 23 -11.97 16.09 -21.78
N ALA A 24 -11.64 15.01 -22.44
CA ALA A 24 -10.47 14.20 -22.09
C ALA A 24 -9.26 15.14 -21.92
N PRO A 25 -8.42 14.97 -20.89
CA PRO A 25 -7.21 15.77 -20.71
C PRO A 25 -6.35 15.68 -21.97
N GLY A 26 -5.72 16.77 -22.39
CA GLY A 26 -4.89 16.81 -23.59
C GLY A 26 -3.65 15.90 -23.52
N LYS A 27 -3.33 15.38 -22.31
CA LYS A 27 -2.25 14.42 -22.06
C LYS A 27 -2.77 13.22 -21.29
N LYS A 28 -2.11 12.07 -21.49
CA LYS A 28 -2.42 10.81 -20.81
C LYS A 28 -2.00 10.84 -19.33
N ILE A 29 -2.59 9.95 -18.58
CA ILE A 29 -2.22 9.60 -17.20
C ILE A 29 -1.71 8.16 -17.21
N ALA A 30 -0.47 7.93 -16.77
CA ALA A 30 0.05 6.59 -16.55
C ALA A 30 -0.25 6.15 -15.11
N ILE A 31 -0.82 4.96 -14.92
CA ILE A 31 -0.91 4.30 -13.63
C ILE A 31 0.11 3.17 -13.62
N VAL A 32 1.14 3.32 -12.79
CA VAL A 32 2.25 2.37 -12.69
C VAL A 32 1.99 1.43 -11.52
N THR A 33 1.91 0.13 -11.78
CA THR A 33 1.69 -0.91 -10.77
C THR A 33 2.70 -2.04 -10.90
N ALA A 34 2.86 -2.82 -9.83
CA ALA A 34 3.48 -4.13 -9.92
C ALA A 34 2.58 -5.13 -10.68
N THR A 35 3.06 -6.36 -10.80
CA THR A 35 2.30 -7.47 -11.39
C THR A 35 1.07 -7.84 -10.56
N LEU A 36 0.14 -8.55 -11.19
CA LEU A 36 -1.05 -9.10 -10.53
C LEU A 36 -0.70 -10.00 -9.33
N SER A 37 0.43 -10.70 -9.39
CA SER A 37 0.88 -11.58 -8.31
C SER A 37 1.41 -10.82 -7.09
N GLN A 38 1.94 -9.62 -7.28
CA GLN A 38 2.50 -8.81 -6.20
C GLN A 38 1.46 -7.89 -5.56
N ASN A 39 0.69 -7.17 -6.38
CA ASN A 39 -0.28 -6.18 -5.93
C ASN A 39 -1.62 -6.36 -6.68
N PRO A 40 -2.41 -7.39 -6.36
CA PRO A 40 -3.60 -7.77 -7.13
C PRO A 40 -4.67 -6.68 -7.19
N GLU A 41 -4.89 -5.93 -6.12
CA GLU A 41 -5.93 -4.91 -6.07
C GLU A 41 -5.56 -3.69 -6.91
N GLU A 42 -4.36 -3.17 -6.75
CA GLU A 42 -3.84 -2.03 -7.51
C GLU A 42 -3.79 -2.36 -9.00
N TYR A 43 -3.33 -3.57 -9.35
CA TYR A 43 -3.29 -4.05 -10.73
C TYR A 43 -4.68 -4.08 -11.37
N ARG A 44 -5.66 -4.74 -10.72
CA ARG A 44 -7.03 -4.86 -11.25
C ARG A 44 -7.70 -3.50 -11.40
N ARG A 45 -7.53 -2.61 -10.42
CA ARG A 45 -8.09 -1.26 -10.47
C ARG A 45 -7.47 -0.40 -11.55
N ALA A 46 -6.15 -0.45 -11.73
CA ALA A 46 -5.47 0.24 -12.82
C ALA A 46 -5.91 -0.27 -14.19
N ALA A 47 -6.00 -1.59 -14.38
CA ALA A 47 -6.50 -2.20 -15.61
C ALA A 47 -7.97 -1.81 -15.90
N GLN A 48 -8.83 -1.78 -14.88
CA GLN A 48 -10.20 -1.33 -14.99
C GLN A 48 -10.31 0.14 -15.42
N LEU A 49 -9.46 1.02 -14.85
CA LEU A 49 -9.44 2.42 -15.22
C LEU A 49 -8.94 2.63 -16.66
N ALA A 50 -7.88 1.92 -17.05
CA ALA A 50 -7.35 1.97 -18.41
C ALA A 50 -8.36 1.46 -19.45
N SER A 51 -9.18 0.46 -19.11
CA SER A 51 -10.25 -0.01 -20.01
C SER A 51 -11.42 0.98 -20.13
N LYS A 52 -11.65 1.78 -19.09
CA LYS A 52 -12.77 2.73 -19.03
C LYS A 52 -12.45 4.10 -19.63
N TYR A 53 -11.21 4.55 -19.49
CA TYR A 53 -10.79 5.89 -19.87
C TYR A 53 -9.64 5.85 -20.87
N SER A 54 -9.86 6.32 -22.10
CA SER A 54 -8.87 6.29 -23.19
C SER A 54 -7.61 7.12 -22.93
N TYR A 55 -7.66 8.04 -21.98
CA TYR A 55 -6.52 8.85 -21.54
C TYR A 55 -5.76 8.25 -20.35
N VAL A 56 -6.15 7.07 -19.88
CA VAL A 56 -5.44 6.33 -18.81
C VAL A 56 -4.72 5.15 -19.43
N GLU A 57 -3.44 5.01 -19.10
CA GLU A 57 -2.63 3.87 -19.50
C GLU A 57 -2.11 3.12 -18.28
N HIS A 58 -2.24 1.80 -18.27
CA HIS A 58 -1.74 0.93 -17.22
C HIS A 58 -0.35 0.43 -17.58
N VAL A 59 0.65 0.86 -16.81
CA VAL A 59 2.06 0.47 -16.98
C VAL A 59 2.43 -0.50 -15.88
N VAL A 60 2.87 -1.71 -16.26
CA VAL A 60 3.21 -2.77 -15.31
C VAL A 60 4.72 -2.96 -15.26
N TYR A 61 5.28 -3.06 -14.06
CA TYR A 61 6.67 -3.42 -13.84
C TYR A 61 6.82 -4.81 -13.21
N THR A 62 8.00 -5.41 -13.36
CA THR A 62 8.31 -6.74 -12.83
C THR A 62 8.26 -6.76 -11.31
N ASP A 63 7.86 -7.91 -10.75
CA ASP A 63 7.75 -8.12 -9.30
C ASP A 63 9.04 -7.77 -8.55
N THR A 64 9.00 -6.81 -7.64
CA THR A 64 10.15 -6.32 -6.88
C THR A 64 10.61 -7.31 -5.80
N ARG A 65 9.81 -8.32 -5.47
CA ARG A 65 10.19 -9.41 -4.56
C ARG A 65 11.21 -10.37 -5.18
N ILE A 66 11.37 -10.34 -6.50
CA ILE A 66 12.31 -11.19 -7.25
C ILE A 66 13.74 -10.59 -7.26
N GLY A 67 14.04 -9.68 -6.35
CA GLY A 67 15.37 -9.07 -6.20
C GLY A 67 15.51 -7.73 -6.92
N THR A 68 16.78 -7.32 -7.17
CA THR A 68 17.09 -5.99 -7.71
C THR A 68 16.55 -5.74 -9.11
N SER A 69 16.32 -6.78 -9.90
CA SER A 69 15.81 -6.65 -11.28
C SER A 69 14.42 -6.00 -11.33
N GLY A 70 13.54 -6.34 -10.39
CA GLY A 70 12.20 -5.72 -10.29
C GLY A 70 12.27 -4.24 -9.91
N ILE A 71 13.18 -3.87 -9.01
CA ILE A 71 13.42 -2.47 -8.61
C ILE A 71 13.95 -1.66 -9.79
N LEU A 72 14.85 -2.22 -10.57
CA LEU A 72 15.42 -1.57 -11.77
C LEU A 72 14.35 -1.42 -12.87
N ASP A 73 13.50 -2.41 -13.09
CA ASP A 73 12.40 -2.31 -14.06
C ASP A 73 11.38 -1.26 -13.61
N PHE A 74 11.01 -1.23 -12.33
CA PHE A 74 10.18 -0.17 -11.77
C PHE A 74 10.77 1.22 -12.04
N TYR A 75 12.03 1.43 -11.67
CA TYR A 75 12.75 2.67 -11.94
C TYR A 75 12.71 3.05 -13.42
N LYS A 76 13.00 2.09 -14.29
CA LYS A 76 12.98 2.29 -15.75
C LYS A 76 11.59 2.69 -16.24
N ARG A 77 10.53 1.97 -15.86
CA ARG A 77 9.15 2.26 -16.31
C ARG A 77 8.70 3.66 -15.91
N VAL A 78 8.94 4.07 -14.66
CA VAL A 78 8.60 5.43 -14.20
C VAL A 78 9.34 6.48 -15.03
N ASN A 79 10.62 6.26 -15.32
CA ASN A 79 11.45 7.21 -16.06
C ASN A 79 11.18 7.22 -17.57
N ASP A 80 10.75 6.11 -18.15
CA ASP A 80 10.29 6.05 -19.55
C ASP A 80 9.02 6.88 -19.72
N VAL A 81 8.03 6.72 -18.82
CA VAL A 81 6.81 7.53 -18.82
C VAL A 81 7.10 9.01 -18.56
N ALA A 82 8.06 9.31 -17.67
CA ALA A 82 8.43 10.70 -17.39
C ALA A 82 9.06 11.39 -18.62
N ALA A 83 9.81 10.65 -19.44
CA ALA A 83 10.42 11.15 -20.66
C ALA A 83 9.44 11.34 -21.83
N ASP A 84 8.31 10.63 -21.82
CA ASP A 84 7.29 10.72 -22.87
C ASP A 84 6.36 11.92 -22.62
N GLU A 85 6.36 12.88 -23.53
CA GLU A 85 5.57 14.12 -23.45
C GLU A 85 4.07 13.89 -23.60
N SER A 86 3.65 12.73 -24.11
CA SER A 86 2.23 12.38 -24.23
C SER A 86 1.55 12.18 -22.87
N TYR A 87 2.32 11.93 -21.79
CA TYR A 87 1.80 11.85 -20.44
C TYR A 87 1.93 13.20 -19.71
N GLY A 88 0.87 13.59 -19.01
CA GLY A 88 0.85 14.73 -18.10
C GLY A 88 1.06 14.35 -16.64
N ALA A 89 0.68 13.13 -16.28
CA ALA A 89 0.77 12.64 -14.91
C ALA A 89 1.18 11.17 -14.82
N ILE A 90 1.81 10.82 -13.70
CA ILE A 90 2.18 9.47 -13.31
C ILE A 90 1.58 9.20 -11.94
N VAL A 91 0.79 8.15 -11.82
CA VAL A 91 0.29 7.63 -10.55
C VAL A 91 1.05 6.35 -10.24
N ILE A 92 1.88 6.36 -9.22
CA ILE A 92 2.59 5.18 -8.74
C ILE A 92 1.72 4.53 -7.66
N ALA A 93 0.98 3.51 -8.06
CA ALA A 93 0.10 2.78 -7.17
C ALA A 93 0.93 1.79 -6.34
N ARG A 94 0.99 2.03 -5.04
CA ARG A 94 1.90 1.41 -4.07
C ARG A 94 3.37 1.68 -4.42
N ALA A 95 3.88 2.81 -3.94
CA ALA A 95 5.25 3.24 -4.17
C ALA A 95 6.24 2.34 -3.41
N ASN A 96 6.67 1.26 -4.09
CA ASN A 96 7.57 0.23 -3.57
C ASN A 96 9.01 0.76 -3.39
N LEU A 97 9.91 -0.11 -2.90
CA LEU A 97 11.34 0.17 -2.80
C LEU A 97 11.90 0.70 -4.12
N GLY A 98 12.67 1.78 -4.05
CA GLY A 98 13.22 2.50 -5.21
C GLY A 98 12.34 3.67 -5.69
N ALA A 99 11.17 3.91 -5.07
CA ALA A 99 10.28 4.99 -5.45
C ALA A 99 10.91 6.38 -5.30
N VAL A 100 11.63 6.62 -4.21
CA VAL A 100 12.34 7.89 -3.98
C VAL A 100 13.33 8.19 -5.13
N ALA A 101 14.11 7.18 -5.54
CA ALA A 101 15.08 7.35 -6.62
C ALA A 101 14.36 7.55 -7.98
N ALA A 102 13.32 6.75 -8.26
CA ALA A 102 12.58 6.81 -9.52
C ALA A 102 11.86 8.17 -9.68
N VAL A 103 11.19 8.64 -8.64
CA VAL A 103 10.46 9.93 -8.66
C VAL A 103 11.43 11.10 -8.79
N ARG A 104 12.53 11.08 -8.05
CA ARG A 104 13.57 12.12 -8.16
C ARG A 104 14.15 12.21 -9.58
N ALA A 105 14.47 11.07 -10.19
CA ALA A 105 14.99 11.04 -11.55
C ALA A 105 13.92 11.47 -12.57
N ALA A 106 12.67 11.08 -12.40
CA ALA A 106 11.56 11.49 -13.24
C ALA A 106 11.34 13.01 -13.20
N LYS A 107 11.38 13.62 -12.01
CA LYS A 107 11.27 15.07 -11.82
C LYS A 107 12.48 15.82 -12.37
N ALA A 108 13.68 15.27 -12.30
CA ALA A 108 14.86 15.84 -12.92
C ALA A 108 14.77 15.90 -14.46
N LYS A 109 14.13 14.88 -15.06
CA LYS A 109 13.89 14.84 -16.51
C LYS A 109 12.79 15.77 -16.97
N ASN A 110 11.69 15.84 -16.22
CA ASN A 110 10.53 16.64 -16.54
C ASN A 110 9.88 17.17 -15.26
N PRO A 111 10.28 18.40 -14.83
CA PRO A 111 9.78 19.02 -13.61
C PRO A 111 8.25 19.24 -13.60
N ASP A 112 7.66 19.45 -14.77
CA ASP A 112 6.22 19.73 -14.92
C ASP A 112 5.35 18.47 -14.88
N LYS A 113 5.96 17.28 -14.92
CA LYS A 113 5.24 16.01 -14.83
C LYS A 113 4.66 15.86 -13.42
N ILE A 114 3.35 15.74 -13.32
CA ILE A 114 2.67 15.50 -12.04
C ILE A 114 2.91 14.07 -11.61
N ILE A 115 3.46 13.86 -10.42
CA ILE A 115 3.73 12.53 -9.86
C ILE A 115 3.01 12.35 -8.54
N VAL A 116 2.09 11.39 -8.51
CA VAL A 116 1.31 11.01 -7.32
C VAL A 116 1.76 9.62 -6.88
N CYS A 117 2.13 9.49 -5.61
CA CYS A 117 2.52 8.20 -5.00
C CYS A 117 1.45 7.75 -4.01
N THR A 118 1.11 6.46 -4.02
CA THR A 118 0.17 5.91 -3.04
C THR A 118 0.82 4.82 -2.21
N ALA A 119 0.38 4.65 -0.95
CA ALA A 119 0.82 3.61 -0.02
C ALA A 119 2.35 3.38 -0.06
N PRO A 120 3.18 4.41 0.20
CA PRO A 120 4.63 4.31 0.08
C PRO A 120 5.22 3.34 1.09
N VAL A 121 6.21 2.56 0.65
CA VAL A 121 6.99 1.65 1.49
C VAL A 121 8.24 2.37 2.05
N GLU A 122 8.78 3.34 1.29
CA GLU A 122 9.91 4.15 1.72
C GLU A 122 9.46 5.35 2.57
N ASN A 123 10.43 6.05 3.16
CA ASN A 123 10.18 7.20 4.02
C ASN A 123 9.37 8.31 3.30
N ILE A 124 8.21 8.62 3.83
CA ILE A 124 7.23 9.56 3.26
C ILE A 124 7.82 10.97 3.13
N GLU A 125 8.54 11.45 4.15
CA GLU A 125 9.13 12.79 4.15
C GLU A 125 10.18 12.96 3.03
N THR A 126 10.93 11.87 2.77
CA THR A 126 11.92 11.88 1.69
C THR A 126 11.24 11.84 0.32
N LEU A 127 10.19 11.04 0.16
CA LEU A 127 9.43 10.95 -1.07
C LEU A 127 8.69 12.27 -1.38
N ALA A 128 8.16 12.93 -0.35
CA ALA A 128 7.44 14.20 -0.46
C ALA A 128 8.30 15.38 -0.98
N LYS A 129 9.62 15.27 -0.91
CA LYS A 129 10.53 16.27 -1.48
C LYS A 129 10.53 16.28 -3.01
N SER A 130 9.99 15.23 -3.64
CA SER A 130 10.03 15.07 -5.09
C SER A 130 8.67 14.73 -5.72
N ALA A 131 7.77 14.05 -4.99
CA ALA A 131 6.41 13.80 -5.45
C ALA A 131 5.52 15.03 -5.26
N ASP A 132 4.55 15.25 -6.15
CA ASP A 132 3.60 16.35 -6.04
C ASP A 132 2.48 16.05 -5.04
N ALA A 133 2.13 14.77 -4.87
CA ALA A 133 1.19 14.32 -3.85
C ALA A 133 1.53 12.91 -3.37
N ILE A 134 1.25 12.67 -2.09
CA ILE A 134 1.36 11.33 -1.48
C ILE A 134 0.04 11.02 -0.78
N LEU A 135 -0.49 9.83 -1.09
CA LEU A 135 -1.64 9.27 -0.40
C LEU A 135 -1.17 8.08 0.44
N ALA A 136 -1.09 8.28 1.73
CA ALA A 136 -0.74 7.24 2.69
C ALA A 136 -1.93 6.93 3.60
N ILE A 137 -1.99 5.68 4.07
CA ILE A 137 -2.89 5.29 5.14
C ILE A 137 -2.22 5.68 6.45
N ASP A 138 -2.96 6.31 7.35
CA ASP A 138 -2.53 6.49 8.73
C ASP A 138 -2.65 5.14 9.45
N THR A 139 -1.60 4.34 9.35
CA THR A 139 -1.60 2.95 9.84
C THR A 139 -1.73 2.86 11.36
N ALA A 140 -1.28 3.88 12.08
CA ALA A 140 -1.43 3.97 13.54
C ALA A 140 -2.91 4.21 13.90
N LYS A 141 -3.55 5.16 13.24
CA LYS A 141 -4.98 5.45 13.45
C LYS A 141 -5.86 4.28 13.04
N ASP A 142 -5.56 3.65 11.91
CA ASP A 142 -6.29 2.49 11.42
C ASP A 142 -6.23 1.32 12.40
N ALA A 143 -5.04 1.03 12.95
CA ALA A 143 -4.86 0.00 13.97
C ALA A 143 -5.62 0.31 15.27
N ALA A 144 -5.60 1.56 15.73
CA ALA A 144 -6.36 1.97 16.90
C ALA A 144 -7.87 1.79 16.67
N MET A 145 -8.39 2.17 15.51
CA MET A 145 -9.80 1.99 15.14
C MET A 145 -10.20 0.51 15.07
N MET A 146 -9.32 -0.37 14.57
CA MET A 146 -9.57 -1.82 14.57
C MET A 146 -9.68 -2.40 15.98
N VAL A 147 -8.85 -1.94 16.92
CA VAL A 147 -8.95 -2.35 18.32
C VAL A 147 -10.25 -1.84 18.97
N GLU A 148 -10.61 -0.58 18.69
CA GLU A 148 -11.88 0.00 19.15
C GLU A 148 -13.09 -0.79 18.65
N GLU A 149 -13.10 -1.14 17.37
CA GLU A 149 -14.17 -1.96 16.78
C GLU A 149 -14.23 -3.37 17.38
N ALA A 150 -13.07 -4.00 17.60
CA ALA A 150 -12.99 -5.30 18.26
C ALA A 150 -13.56 -5.23 19.69
N HIS A 151 -13.17 -4.21 20.46
CA HIS A 151 -13.69 -3.97 21.81
C HIS A 151 -15.20 -3.72 21.80
N GLY A 152 -15.68 -2.88 20.89
CA GLY A 152 -17.11 -2.60 20.72
C GLY A 152 -17.93 -3.85 20.40
N ARG A 153 -17.33 -4.84 19.77
CA ARG A 153 -17.92 -6.19 19.53
C ARG A 153 -17.73 -7.15 20.71
N GLY A 154 -17.15 -6.68 21.81
CA GLY A 154 -16.96 -7.44 23.04
C GLY A 154 -15.71 -8.31 23.06
N ALA A 155 -14.70 -8.03 22.22
CA ALA A 155 -13.41 -8.71 22.34
C ALA A 155 -12.67 -8.23 23.59
N GLU A 156 -12.07 -9.19 24.32
CA GLU A 156 -11.27 -8.97 25.51
C GLU A 156 -9.77 -9.15 25.25
N VAL A 157 -9.45 -9.81 24.11
CA VAL A 157 -8.09 -10.09 23.69
C VAL A 157 -7.94 -9.66 22.24
N PHE A 158 -6.85 -8.95 21.93
CA PHE A 158 -6.47 -8.60 20.58
C PHE A 158 -5.14 -9.24 20.21
N VAL A 159 -5.13 -10.12 19.22
CA VAL A 159 -3.93 -10.82 18.77
C VAL A 159 -3.45 -10.20 17.45
N TYR A 160 -2.26 -9.62 17.48
CA TYR A 160 -1.63 -8.98 16.33
C TYR A 160 -0.57 -9.90 15.71
N TYR A 161 -0.77 -10.30 14.46
CA TYR A 161 0.14 -11.15 13.70
C TYR A 161 0.95 -10.35 12.70
N ALA A 162 2.28 -10.50 12.72
CA ALA A 162 3.18 -9.99 11.69
C ALA A 162 4.41 -10.87 11.56
N THR A 163 5.01 -10.94 10.36
CA THR A 163 6.28 -11.64 10.16
C THR A 163 7.47 -10.82 10.64
N GLY A 164 8.63 -11.44 10.84
CA GLY A 164 9.86 -10.74 11.21
C GLY A 164 10.27 -9.68 10.19
N VAL A 165 10.06 -9.96 8.89
CA VAL A 165 10.35 -9.00 7.81
C VAL A 165 9.41 -7.80 7.87
N GLN A 166 8.11 -8.02 8.06
CA GLN A 166 7.12 -6.96 8.16
C GLN A 166 7.40 -6.02 9.35
N GLN A 167 7.87 -6.56 10.48
CA GLN A 167 8.24 -5.75 11.65
C GLN A 167 9.40 -4.77 11.37
N SER A 168 10.20 -4.98 10.34
CA SER A 168 11.24 -4.04 9.95
C SER A 168 10.68 -2.79 9.26
N THR A 169 9.44 -2.83 8.77
CA THR A 169 8.78 -1.68 8.14
C THR A 169 8.22 -0.71 9.19
N MET A 170 8.35 0.58 8.93
CA MET A 170 7.90 1.62 9.86
C MET A 170 6.39 1.55 10.10
N SER A 171 5.60 1.40 9.02
CA SER A 171 4.14 1.34 9.10
C SER A 171 3.63 0.18 9.96
N VAL A 172 4.25 -1.00 9.89
CA VAL A 172 3.87 -2.16 10.73
C VAL A 172 4.24 -1.92 12.20
N ARG A 173 5.38 -1.28 12.47
CA ARG A 173 5.76 -0.92 13.85
C ARG A 173 4.79 0.08 14.45
N GLU A 174 4.50 1.17 13.74
CA GLU A 174 3.55 2.20 14.17
C GLU A 174 2.15 1.62 14.40
N SER A 175 1.68 0.78 13.47
CA SER A 175 0.40 0.07 13.61
C SER A 175 0.36 -0.82 14.85
N ARG A 176 1.42 -1.60 15.09
CA ARG A 176 1.53 -2.48 16.24
C ARG A 176 1.55 -1.71 17.56
N GLU A 177 2.36 -0.66 17.65
CA GLU A 177 2.46 0.19 18.84
C GLU A 177 1.14 0.90 19.15
N ALA A 178 0.46 1.38 18.10
CA ALA A 178 -0.86 2.00 18.26
C ALA A 178 -1.94 0.99 18.72
N ALA A 179 -1.90 -0.24 18.20
CA ALA A 179 -2.81 -1.30 18.63
C ALA A 179 -2.58 -1.70 20.09
N GLU A 180 -1.31 -1.88 20.49
CA GLU A 180 -0.95 -2.19 21.86
C GLU A 180 -1.40 -1.11 22.83
N LYS A 181 -1.06 0.15 22.54
CA LYS A 181 -1.48 1.31 23.33
C LYS A 181 -3.01 1.40 23.45
N LYS A 182 -3.74 1.18 22.35
CA LYS A 182 -5.20 1.22 22.37
C LYS A 182 -5.80 0.07 23.18
N CYS A 183 -5.21 -1.11 23.15
CA CYS A 183 -5.60 -2.22 24.01
C CYS A 183 -5.44 -1.86 25.50
N ASP A 184 -4.31 -1.23 25.86
CA ASP A 184 -4.08 -0.78 27.25
C ASP A 184 -5.11 0.27 27.68
N GLU A 185 -5.42 1.25 26.82
CA GLU A 185 -6.45 2.27 27.06
C GLU A 185 -7.84 1.68 27.32
N LEU A 186 -8.18 0.56 26.65
CA LEU A 186 -9.49 -0.11 26.73
C LEU A 186 -9.51 -1.29 27.71
N GLY A 187 -8.39 -1.57 28.41
CA GLY A 187 -8.29 -2.70 29.33
C GLY A 187 -8.32 -4.07 28.66
N MET A 188 -8.01 -4.15 27.36
CA MET A 188 -7.90 -5.39 26.60
C MET A 188 -6.53 -6.02 26.77
N THR A 189 -6.46 -7.33 26.67
CA THR A 189 -5.18 -8.04 26.59
C THR A 189 -4.64 -7.94 25.17
N TYR A 190 -3.45 -7.33 25.02
CA TYR A 190 -2.71 -7.33 23.76
C TYR A 190 -1.78 -8.54 23.66
N LYS A 191 -1.74 -9.21 22.49
CA LYS A 191 -0.82 -10.30 22.20
C LYS A 191 -0.20 -10.14 20.84
N PHE A 192 1.11 -9.93 20.78
CA PHE A 192 1.86 -9.99 19.54
C PHE A 192 2.31 -11.43 19.23
N VAL A 193 2.17 -11.85 17.96
CA VAL A 193 2.64 -13.13 17.45
C VAL A 193 3.49 -12.91 16.21
N ASN A 194 4.75 -13.36 16.28
CA ASN A 194 5.61 -13.42 15.11
C ASN A 194 5.21 -14.61 14.25
N CYS A 195 4.63 -14.34 13.07
CA CYS A 195 4.15 -15.41 12.19
C CYS A 195 5.24 -15.96 11.28
N TYR A 196 4.94 -17.13 10.72
CA TYR A 196 5.74 -17.77 9.69
C TYR A 196 5.72 -16.93 8.41
N ASP A 197 6.90 -16.66 7.87
CA ASP A 197 7.04 -15.89 6.63
C ASP A 197 6.89 -16.82 5.41
N VAL A 198 6.03 -16.42 4.46
CA VAL A 198 5.76 -17.17 3.23
C VAL A 198 7.00 -17.32 2.32
N THR A 199 8.01 -16.51 2.52
CA THR A 199 9.29 -16.61 1.80
C THR A 199 10.20 -17.73 2.33
N GLN A 200 9.86 -18.33 3.49
CA GLN A 200 10.59 -19.45 4.06
C GLN A 200 10.24 -20.77 3.33
N THR A 201 11.01 -21.82 3.65
CA THR A 201 11.03 -23.12 2.94
C THR A 201 9.66 -23.73 2.64
N LEU A 202 8.70 -23.64 3.58
CA LEU A 202 7.37 -24.22 3.42
C LEU A 202 6.37 -23.28 2.72
N GLY A 203 6.77 -22.05 2.42
CA GLY A 203 5.95 -21.08 1.69
C GLY A 203 4.56 -20.86 2.32
N ILE A 204 3.56 -20.70 1.47
CA ILE A 204 2.16 -20.46 1.88
C ILE A 204 1.63 -21.61 2.76
N LYS A 205 1.98 -22.86 2.47
CA LYS A 205 1.54 -24.01 3.28
C LYS A 205 2.06 -23.93 4.72
N GLY A 206 3.32 -23.48 4.89
CA GLY A 206 3.90 -23.25 6.21
C GLY A 206 3.18 -22.17 6.99
N ALA A 207 2.88 -21.05 6.34
CA ALA A 207 2.12 -19.98 6.95
C ALA A 207 0.70 -20.42 7.36
N GLN A 208 0.00 -21.16 6.51
CA GLN A 208 -1.34 -21.69 6.80
C GLN A 208 -1.33 -22.65 7.99
N SER A 209 -0.36 -23.59 8.04
CA SER A 209 -0.21 -24.52 9.17
C SER A 209 0.08 -23.77 10.46
N PHE A 210 1.04 -22.83 10.43
CA PHE A 210 1.37 -21.98 11.57
C PHE A 210 0.14 -21.25 12.10
N MET A 211 -0.60 -20.55 11.22
CA MET A 211 -1.79 -19.81 11.63
C MET A 211 -2.86 -20.69 12.26
N LYS A 212 -3.12 -21.86 11.66
CA LYS A 212 -4.09 -22.83 12.20
C LYS A 212 -3.70 -23.31 13.61
N GLU A 213 -2.44 -23.64 13.80
CA GLU A 213 -1.93 -24.13 15.08
C GLU A 213 -1.90 -23.02 16.13
N ASP A 214 -1.46 -21.81 15.73
CA ASP A 214 -1.38 -20.69 16.67
C ASP A 214 -2.75 -20.22 17.10
N ILE A 215 -3.72 -20.08 16.17
CA ILE A 215 -5.10 -19.71 16.53
C ILE A 215 -5.68 -20.71 17.55
N ALA A 216 -5.48 -22.02 17.32
CA ALA A 216 -5.92 -23.04 18.26
C ALA A 216 -5.26 -22.88 19.65
N ARG A 217 -3.97 -22.55 19.67
CA ARG A 217 -3.21 -22.26 20.89
C ARG A 217 -3.73 -21.01 21.61
N GLN A 218 -4.01 -19.91 20.87
CA GLN A 218 -4.55 -18.69 21.47
C GLN A 218 -5.94 -18.90 22.06
N LEU A 219 -6.80 -19.65 21.36
CA LEU A 219 -8.13 -20.03 21.88
C LEU A 219 -8.03 -20.82 23.20
N LYS A 220 -7.04 -21.68 23.34
CA LYS A 220 -6.79 -22.42 24.58
C LYS A 220 -6.20 -21.51 25.68
N ASN A 221 -5.24 -20.66 25.34
CA ASN A 221 -4.57 -19.76 26.30
C ASN A 221 -5.54 -18.72 26.90
N PHE A 222 -6.55 -18.34 26.15
CA PHE A 222 -7.57 -17.35 26.54
C PHE A 222 -8.96 -17.98 26.57
N GLU A 223 -9.05 -19.20 27.10
CA GLU A 223 -10.32 -19.91 27.21
C GLU A 223 -11.40 -19.07 27.95
N GLY A 224 -12.60 -19.02 27.40
CA GLY A 224 -13.70 -18.23 27.92
C GLY A 224 -13.68 -16.75 27.53
N LYS A 225 -12.62 -16.26 26.89
CA LYS A 225 -12.51 -14.87 26.39
C LYS A 225 -12.82 -14.77 24.91
N LYS A 226 -13.41 -13.66 24.51
CA LYS A 226 -13.62 -13.34 23.10
C LYS A 226 -12.33 -12.72 22.53
N ILE A 227 -11.80 -13.34 21.47
CA ILE A 227 -10.54 -12.96 20.83
C ILE A 227 -10.82 -12.30 19.49
N ALA A 228 -10.21 -11.15 19.24
CA ALA A 228 -10.04 -10.59 17.91
C ALA A 228 -8.62 -10.85 17.40
N ALA A 229 -8.47 -11.16 16.12
CA ALA A 229 -7.19 -11.40 15.48
C ALA A 229 -7.00 -10.48 14.28
N TYR A 230 -5.83 -9.90 14.13
CA TYR A 230 -5.44 -9.06 13.01
C TYR A 230 -4.11 -9.55 12.41
N CYS A 231 -4.04 -9.60 11.10
CA CYS A 231 -2.79 -9.89 10.37
C CYS A 231 -2.33 -8.62 9.64
N ALA A 232 -1.10 -8.21 9.86
CA ALA A 232 -0.53 -6.98 9.30
C ALA A 232 -0.44 -6.99 7.76
N ASP A 233 -0.42 -8.16 7.16
CA ASP A 233 -0.46 -8.37 5.71
C ASP A 233 -1.09 -9.73 5.38
N ILE A 234 -1.97 -9.71 4.39
CA ILE A 234 -2.66 -10.90 3.88
C ILE A 234 -2.31 -11.19 2.41
N SER A 235 -1.30 -10.47 1.88
CA SER A 235 -0.84 -10.62 0.49
C SER A 235 0.07 -11.83 0.28
#